data_407d064d31f5b425123bd654dec2763a
#
_entry.id   407d064d31f5b425123bd654dec2763a
#
_cell.length_a   1.000
_cell.length_b   1.000
_cell.length_c   1.000
_cell.angle_alpha   90.00
_cell.angle_beta   90.00
_cell.angle_gamma   90.00
#
_symmetry.space_group_name_H-M   'P 1'
#
loop_
_entity.id
_entity.type
_entity.pdbx_description
1 polymer ?
#
loop_
_entity_poly.entity_id
_entity_poly.type
_entity_poly.pdbx_seq_one_letter_code
_entity_poly.pdbx_strand_id
1 'polypeptide(L)'
;MIENEVIKAIRERRSIRRFTNEQITDEELQTILEAGTWAATGKGLQDPWIVAVQNEHQCRQLREMNAAIMGVTSDPYYGAPTLIFVFAS
;
A
#
# COMPACT_ATOMS: atom_id res chain seq x y z
N MET A 1 11.75 -18.18 -22.85
CA MET A 1 11.23 -17.97 -21.50
C MET A 1 9.70 -18.04 -21.51
N ILE A 2 9.15 -18.66 -20.50
CA ILE A 2 7.69 -18.77 -20.38
C ILE A 2 7.10 -17.40 -19.98
N GLU A 3 6.09 -16.97 -20.70
CA GLU A 3 5.38 -15.74 -20.41
C GLU A 3 3.95 -16.06 -19.98
N ASN A 4 3.46 -15.38 -18.95
CA ASN A 4 2.07 -15.43 -18.52
C ASN A 4 1.72 -14.11 -17.82
N GLU A 5 0.45 -13.98 -17.43
CA GLU A 5 -0.06 -12.74 -16.79
C GLU A 5 0.72 -12.40 -15.52
N VAL A 6 1.09 -13.39 -14.73
CA VAL A 6 1.81 -13.18 -13.47
C VAL A 6 3.22 -12.66 -13.74
N ILE A 7 3.95 -13.31 -14.63
CA ILE A 7 5.32 -12.91 -14.99
C ILE A 7 5.29 -11.51 -15.61
N LYS A 8 4.33 -11.24 -16.47
CA LYS A 8 4.15 -9.93 -17.09
C LYS A 8 3.95 -8.85 -16.05
N ALA A 9 3.07 -9.08 -15.06
CA ALA A 9 2.81 -8.12 -13.98
C ALA A 9 4.08 -7.82 -13.18
N ILE A 10 4.86 -8.84 -12.86
CA ILE A 10 6.11 -8.68 -12.11
C ILE A 10 7.11 -7.83 -12.91
N ARG A 11 7.25 -8.11 -14.21
CA ARG A 11 8.21 -7.41 -15.07
C ARG A 11 7.82 -5.97 -15.34
N GLU A 12 6.53 -5.70 -15.48
CA GLU A 12 6.02 -4.36 -15.83
C GLU A 12 5.82 -3.48 -14.61
N ARG A 13 5.86 -4.06 -13.40
CA ARG A 13 5.71 -3.28 -12.18
C ARG A 13 6.77 -2.18 -12.10
N ARG A 14 6.35 -1.03 -11.63
CA ARG A 14 7.25 0.09 -11.35
C ARG A 14 6.93 0.66 -9.97
N SER A 15 7.94 1.19 -9.32
CA SER A 15 7.76 1.96 -8.10
C SER A 15 7.22 3.33 -8.49
N ILE A 16 6.00 3.61 -8.07
CA ILE A 16 5.33 4.86 -8.40
C ILE A 16 5.47 5.81 -7.22
N ARG A 17 5.98 7.01 -7.49
CA ARG A 17 6.24 8.03 -6.46
C ARG A 17 5.47 9.31 -6.72
N ARG A 18 4.37 9.20 -7.44
CA ARG A 18 3.47 10.32 -7.70
C ARG A 18 2.08 9.77 -7.93
N PHE A 19 1.13 10.22 -7.13
CA PHE A 19 -0.24 9.73 -7.18
C PHE A 19 -1.20 10.88 -7.46
N THR A 20 -2.32 10.58 -8.13
CA THR A 20 -3.41 11.53 -8.28
C THR A 20 -4.18 11.59 -6.96
N ASN A 21 -5.04 12.60 -6.81
CA ASN A 21 -5.91 12.70 -5.64
C ASN A 21 -7.24 11.96 -5.85
N GLU A 22 -7.37 11.23 -6.95
CA GLU A 22 -8.56 10.43 -7.24
C GLU A 22 -8.55 9.17 -6.36
N GLN A 23 -9.63 8.94 -5.65
CA GLN A 23 -9.74 7.79 -4.75
C GLN A 23 -10.14 6.54 -5.54
N ILE A 24 -9.62 5.39 -5.12
CA ILE A 24 -10.03 4.10 -5.69
C ILE A 24 -11.43 3.74 -5.22
N THR A 25 -12.12 2.88 -5.97
CA THR A 25 -13.44 2.40 -5.59
C THR A 25 -13.36 1.43 -4.41
N ASP A 26 -14.48 1.22 -3.72
CA ASP A 26 -14.53 0.25 -2.62
C ASP A 26 -14.22 -1.16 -3.12
N GLU A 27 -14.69 -1.51 -4.30
CA GLU A 27 -14.41 -2.82 -4.92
C GLU A 27 -12.92 -3.00 -5.18
N GLU A 28 -12.27 -1.97 -5.71
CA GLU A 28 -10.83 -2.00 -5.93
C GLU A 28 -10.07 -2.17 -4.62
N LEU A 29 -10.48 -1.42 -3.59
CA LEU A 29 -9.86 -1.54 -2.27
C LEU A 29 -10.02 -2.95 -1.70
N GLN A 30 -11.22 -3.51 -1.76
CA GLN A 30 -11.47 -4.87 -1.26
C GLN A 30 -10.64 -5.91 -2.01
N THR A 31 -10.50 -5.75 -3.32
CA THR A 31 -9.67 -6.64 -4.13
C THR A 31 -8.21 -6.60 -3.69
N ILE A 32 -7.68 -5.40 -3.46
CA ILE A 32 -6.30 -5.21 -3.01
C ILE A 32 -6.08 -5.83 -1.63
N LEU A 33 -7.00 -5.58 -0.70
CA LEU A 33 -6.90 -6.11 0.67
C LEU A 33 -6.98 -7.64 0.67
N GLU A 34 -7.89 -8.21 -0.11
CA GLU A 34 -8.01 -9.66 -0.25
C GLU A 34 -6.74 -10.27 -0.83
N ALA A 35 -6.20 -9.66 -1.87
CA ALA A 35 -4.94 -10.12 -2.47
C ALA A 35 -3.81 -10.12 -1.43
N GLY A 36 -3.77 -9.11 -0.57
CA GLY A 36 -2.78 -9.03 0.50
C GLY A 36 -2.88 -10.17 1.51
N THR A 37 -4.09 -10.68 1.76
CA THR A 37 -4.28 -11.80 2.70
C THR A 37 -3.72 -13.12 2.17
N TRP A 38 -3.50 -13.23 0.87
CA TRP A 38 -2.94 -14.43 0.25
C TRP A 38 -1.42 -14.38 0.10
N ALA A 39 -0.79 -13.29 0.56
CA ALA A 39 0.66 -13.19 0.50
C ALA A 39 1.32 -14.24 1.39
N ALA A 40 2.44 -14.78 0.92
CA ALA A 40 3.20 -15.75 1.69
C ALA A 40 3.77 -15.10 2.95
N THR A 41 3.64 -15.77 4.09
CA THR A 41 4.17 -15.31 5.38
C THR A 41 5.17 -16.33 5.92
N GLY A 42 6.02 -15.87 6.82
CA GLY A 42 6.96 -16.75 7.50
C GLY A 42 6.20 -17.86 8.23
N LYS A 43 6.59 -19.11 8.00
CA LYS A 43 5.95 -20.30 8.59
C LYS A 43 4.48 -20.48 8.18
N GLY A 44 4.00 -19.74 7.19
CA GLY A 44 2.64 -19.85 6.70
C GLY A 44 1.55 -19.45 7.69
N LEU A 45 1.89 -18.61 8.68
CA LEU A 45 0.95 -18.22 9.74
C LEU A 45 -0.10 -17.23 9.31
N GLN A 46 0.18 -16.44 8.28
CA GLN A 46 -0.73 -15.41 7.75
C GLN A 46 -1.32 -14.52 8.86
N ASP A 47 -0.48 -14.13 9.82
CA ASP A 47 -0.89 -13.31 10.95
C ASP A 47 -0.72 -11.80 10.80
N PRO A 48 -0.16 -11.24 9.70
CA PRO A 48 -0.07 -9.78 9.54
C PRO A 48 -1.45 -9.14 9.51
N TRP A 49 -1.52 -7.95 10.09
CA TRP A 49 -2.71 -7.11 10.04
C TRP A 49 -2.56 -6.11 8.92
N ILE A 50 -3.62 -5.92 8.15
CA ILE A 50 -3.63 -4.96 7.06
C ILE A 50 -4.67 -3.89 7.40
N VAL A 51 -4.22 -2.64 7.43
CA VAL A 51 -5.06 -1.50 7.76
C VAL A 51 -5.04 -0.52 6.59
N ALA A 52 -6.22 -0.17 6.08
CA ALA A 52 -6.37 0.82 5.03
C ALA A 52 -6.90 2.12 5.63
N VAL A 53 -6.27 3.24 5.27
CA VAL A 53 -6.66 4.56 5.74
C VAL A 53 -6.99 5.42 4.52
N GLN A 54 -8.22 5.91 4.45
CA GLN A 54 -8.70 6.76 3.35
C GLN A 54 -9.23 8.11 3.82
N ASN A 55 -9.40 8.30 5.13
CA ASN A 55 -9.81 9.58 5.68
C ASN A 55 -8.71 10.61 5.48
N GLU A 56 -9.06 11.73 4.85
CA GLU A 56 -8.07 12.74 4.49
C GLU A 56 -7.33 13.32 5.70
N HIS A 57 -8.04 13.55 6.79
CA HIS A 57 -7.45 14.09 8.01
C HIS A 57 -6.46 13.08 8.63
N GLN A 58 -6.85 11.82 8.71
CA GLN A 58 -5.98 10.76 9.25
C GLN A 58 -4.76 10.52 8.35
N CYS A 59 -4.95 10.54 7.04
CA CYS A 59 -3.83 10.42 6.10
C CYS A 59 -2.83 11.56 6.29
N ARG A 60 -3.32 12.78 6.49
CA ARG A 60 -2.46 13.94 6.74
C ARG A 60 -1.66 13.78 8.03
N GLN A 61 -2.32 13.33 9.11
CA GLN A 61 -1.63 13.09 10.38
C GLN A 61 -0.54 12.04 10.24
N LEU A 62 -0.82 10.94 9.53
CA LEU A 62 0.16 9.88 9.32
C LEU A 62 1.35 10.35 8.47
N ARG A 63 1.10 11.16 7.44
CA ARG A 63 2.17 11.75 6.64
C ARG A 63 3.10 12.59 7.49
N GLU A 64 2.53 13.47 8.32
CA GLU A 64 3.31 14.36 9.18
C GLU A 64 4.12 13.58 10.21
N MET A 65 3.52 12.59 10.84
CA MET A 65 4.19 11.75 11.84
C MET A 65 5.35 10.99 11.22
N ASN A 66 5.14 10.36 10.08
CA ASN A 66 6.18 9.57 9.43
C ASN A 66 7.28 10.44 8.83
N ALA A 67 6.93 11.61 8.29
CA ALA A 67 7.93 12.57 7.82
C ALA A 67 8.83 13.02 8.98
N ALA A 68 8.26 13.28 10.15
CA ALA A 68 9.02 13.66 11.33
C ALA A 68 9.98 12.54 11.76
N ILE A 69 9.52 11.30 11.76
CA ILE A 69 10.36 10.14 12.11
C ILE A 69 11.51 9.98 11.12
N MET A 70 11.25 10.18 9.84
CA MET A 70 12.26 10.08 8.80
C MET A 70 13.19 11.29 8.73
N GLY A 71 12.84 12.38 9.43
CA GLY A 71 13.63 13.60 9.41
C GLY A 71 13.54 14.36 8.09
N VAL A 72 12.42 14.25 7.39
CA VAL A 72 12.20 14.93 6.09
C VAL A 72 10.99 15.84 6.17
N THR A 73 10.92 16.79 5.24
CA THR A 73 9.79 17.72 5.14
C THR A 73 8.84 17.36 4.01
N SER A 74 9.24 16.42 3.14
CA SER A 74 8.42 15.96 2.05
C SER A 74 7.42 14.89 2.51
N ASP A 75 6.37 14.67 1.70
CA ASP A 75 5.38 13.62 1.95
C ASP A 75 5.98 12.25 1.63
N PRO A 76 6.17 11.36 2.63
CA PRO A 76 6.72 10.03 2.38
C PRO A 76 5.79 9.12 1.58
N TYR A 77 4.52 9.49 1.40
CA TYR A 77 3.53 8.71 0.66
C TYR A 77 3.17 9.33 -0.70
N TYR A 78 3.90 10.35 -1.13
CA TYR A 78 3.79 10.92 -2.47
C TYR A 78 2.38 11.34 -2.86
N GLY A 79 1.59 11.82 -1.90
CA GLY A 79 0.25 12.32 -2.14
C GLY A 79 -0.82 11.24 -2.34
N ALA A 80 -0.53 10.00 -2.03
CA ALA A 80 -1.50 8.90 -2.21
C ALA A 80 -2.76 9.12 -1.35
N PRO A 81 -3.96 9.00 -1.93
CA PRO A 81 -5.21 9.19 -1.18
C PRO A 81 -5.62 8.00 -0.33
N THR A 82 -5.06 6.82 -0.59
CA THR A 82 -5.26 5.63 0.23
C THR A 82 -3.90 5.16 0.73
N LEU A 83 -3.80 4.95 2.04
CA LEU A 83 -2.60 4.42 2.67
C LEU A 83 -2.91 3.03 3.22
N ILE A 84 -2.05 2.07 2.92
CA ILE A 84 -2.22 0.71 3.41
C ILE A 84 -1.00 0.36 4.26
N PHE A 85 -1.27 -0.07 5.48
CA PHE A 85 -0.24 -0.45 6.44
C PHE A 85 -0.34 -1.94 6.73
N VAL A 86 0.81 -2.60 6.72
CA VAL A 86 0.90 -4.02 7.05
C VAL A 86 1.70 -4.15 8.34
N PHE A 87 1.09 -4.74 9.35
CA PHE A 87 1.73 -4.93 10.65
C PHE A 87 1.96 -6.42 10.89
N ALA A 88 3.17 -6.77 11.29
CA ALA A 88 3.49 -8.12 11.72
C ALA A 88 3.42 -8.20 13.25
N SER A 89 2.92 -9.32 13.74
CA SER A 89 2.90 -9.59 15.17
C SER A 89 4.24 -10.19 15.65
#